data_bac6d317d5ffde2411e90c3cbf98bbce
#
_entry.id   bac6d317d5ffde2411e90c3cbf98bbce
#
_cell.length_a   1.000
_cell.length_b   1.000
_cell.length_c   1.000
_cell.angle_alpha   90.00
_cell.angle_beta   90.00
_cell.angle_gamma   90.00
#
_symmetry.space_group_name_H-M   'P 1'
#
loop_
_entity.id
_entity.type
_entity.pdbx_description
1 polymer ?
#
loop_
_entity_poly.entity_id
_entity_poly.type
_entity_poly.pdbx_seq_one_letter_code
_entity_poly.pdbx_strand_id
1 'polypeptide(L)'
;MVSALGAPVGGQTPLPFAPGETITYRVNVSGVGTIGRATMSVEGPVDVRGTPTYLLRSQTRAGMGPFKGSQLMESWLDPVMVRSLRFHEHEHRFFRSRNVVTEISPNDRSWADDDGASGESITSASLDELSFIYYLRTLPAGKDTLYEFSSHFDATRNPVTVRESSGGVVQTSSRAYVTTLMEMRVHDPRRYRGDGIIRVFLSDDSCRLPVRIESSVPGMGSFVLTMDSYVVPGSSCNAGAVTNVTPIR
;
A
#
# COMPACT_ATOMS: atom_id res chain seq x y z
N MET A 1 13.37 -13.05 -49.67
CA MET A 1 13.76 -12.91 -48.25
C MET A 1 12.59 -12.25 -47.55
N VAL A 2 11.82 -13.02 -46.79
CA VAL A 2 10.67 -12.53 -46.03
C VAL A 2 11.13 -12.38 -44.58
N SER A 3 11.26 -11.14 -44.11
CA SER A 3 11.53 -10.84 -42.68
C SER A 3 10.28 -11.13 -41.85
N ALA A 4 10.37 -12.16 -41.03
CA ALA A 4 9.36 -12.42 -40.01
C ALA A 4 9.49 -11.35 -38.93
N LEU A 5 8.51 -10.45 -38.83
CA LEU A 5 8.30 -9.60 -37.69
C LEU A 5 7.86 -10.48 -36.52
N GLY A 6 8.73 -10.59 -35.52
CA GLY A 6 8.40 -11.27 -34.25
C GLY A 6 7.20 -10.64 -33.58
N ALA A 7 6.21 -11.45 -33.25
CA ALA A 7 5.06 -11.04 -32.43
C ALA A 7 5.55 -10.57 -31.04
N PRO A 8 4.96 -9.53 -30.45
CA PRO A 8 5.31 -9.12 -29.10
C PRO A 8 4.97 -10.25 -28.11
N VAL A 9 5.94 -10.64 -27.32
CA VAL A 9 5.82 -11.56 -26.18
C VAL A 9 4.80 -10.94 -25.22
N GLY A 10 3.85 -11.74 -24.74
CA GLY A 10 2.65 -11.41 -23.99
C GLY A 10 2.81 -10.22 -23.06
N GLY A 11 2.05 -9.16 -23.35
CA GLY A 11 2.11 -7.90 -22.62
C GLY A 11 1.54 -8.07 -21.22
N GLN A 12 2.42 -7.97 -20.20
CA GLN A 12 1.97 -7.75 -18.85
C GLN A 12 1.22 -6.42 -18.80
N THR A 13 0.06 -6.39 -18.17
CA THR A 13 -0.66 -5.14 -17.93
C THR A 13 0.25 -4.22 -17.11
N PRO A 14 0.54 -2.99 -17.57
CA PRO A 14 1.38 -2.07 -16.82
C PRO A 14 0.84 -1.87 -15.40
N LEU A 15 1.75 -1.80 -14.42
CA LEU A 15 1.35 -1.45 -13.06
C LEU A 15 0.77 -0.02 -13.04
N PRO A 16 -0.27 0.26 -12.24
CA PRO A 16 -0.87 1.60 -12.13
C PRO A 16 0.01 2.58 -11.32
N PHE A 17 1.25 2.22 -11.08
CA PHE A 17 2.26 3.03 -10.39
C PHE A 17 3.63 2.79 -11.00
N ALA A 18 4.50 3.78 -10.90
CA ALA A 18 5.87 3.73 -11.44
C ALA A 18 6.82 4.63 -10.64
N PRO A 19 8.14 4.44 -10.77
CA PRO A 19 9.13 5.34 -10.18
C PRO A 19 8.87 6.82 -10.51
N GLY A 20 8.94 7.69 -9.50
CA GLY A 20 8.59 9.10 -9.56
C GLY A 20 7.19 9.42 -9.04
N GLU A 21 6.35 8.41 -8.77
CA GLU A 21 5.06 8.65 -8.10
C GLU A 21 5.30 9.15 -6.67
N THR A 22 4.56 10.18 -6.28
CA THR A 22 4.54 10.68 -4.90
C THR A 22 3.14 11.15 -4.54
N ILE A 23 2.62 10.67 -3.42
CA ILE A 23 1.30 11.02 -2.89
C ILE A 23 1.49 11.55 -1.48
N THR A 24 0.98 12.74 -1.18
CA THR A 24 1.01 13.33 0.16
C THR A 24 -0.36 13.29 0.80
N TYR A 25 -0.39 13.13 2.12
CA TYR A 25 -1.61 12.98 2.89
C TYR A 25 -1.61 13.88 4.12
N ARG A 26 -2.81 14.32 4.51
CA ARG A 26 -3.09 14.79 5.87
C ARG A 26 -3.48 13.60 6.74
N VAL A 27 -2.90 13.54 7.95
CA VAL A 27 -3.22 12.52 8.95
C VAL A 27 -4.23 13.11 9.92
N ASN A 28 -5.39 12.48 10.04
CA ASN A 28 -6.48 12.93 10.88
C ASN A 28 -6.86 11.86 11.91
N VAL A 29 -7.28 12.31 13.08
CA VAL A 29 -7.89 11.49 14.12
C VAL A 29 -9.29 12.02 14.40
N SER A 30 -10.26 11.12 14.51
CA SER A 30 -11.65 11.49 14.78
C SER A 30 -11.78 12.31 16.09
N GLY A 31 -12.52 13.41 16.03
CA GLY A 31 -12.71 14.32 17.16
C GLY A 31 -11.53 15.25 17.47
N VAL A 32 -10.37 15.07 16.83
CA VAL A 32 -9.16 15.87 17.05
C VAL A 32 -8.83 16.74 15.83
N GLY A 33 -9.03 16.22 14.63
CA GLY A 33 -8.67 16.89 13.37
C GLY A 33 -7.31 16.44 12.84
N THR A 34 -6.63 17.34 12.09
CA THR A 34 -5.34 17.05 11.47
C THR A 34 -4.22 17.08 12.49
N ILE A 35 -3.52 15.96 12.64
CA ILE A 35 -2.42 15.77 13.59
C ILE A 35 -1.05 15.56 12.92
N GLY A 36 -1.01 15.48 11.60
CA GLY A 36 0.25 15.20 10.90
C GLY A 36 0.12 15.09 9.40
N ARG A 37 1.20 14.61 8.81
CA ARG A 37 1.33 14.36 7.37
C ARG A 37 1.92 12.97 7.11
N ALA A 38 1.57 12.41 5.95
CA ALA A 38 2.20 11.20 5.44
C ALA A 38 2.54 11.39 3.96
N THR A 39 3.51 10.61 3.49
CA THR A 39 3.90 10.56 2.08
C THR A 39 4.06 9.11 1.67
N MET A 40 3.53 8.75 0.52
CA MET A 40 3.82 7.49 -0.17
C MET A 40 4.55 7.81 -1.47
N SER A 41 5.61 7.08 -1.77
CA SER A 41 6.39 7.27 -3.00
C SER A 41 6.86 5.95 -3.61
N VAL A 42 7.15 6.00 -4.90
CA VAL A 42 7.77 4.91 -5.67
C VAL A 42 9.07 5.43 -6.24
N GLU A 43 10.16 4.76 -5.92
CA GLU A 43 11.50 5.07 -6.41
C GLU A 43 12.07 3.85 -7.15
N GLY A 44 13.13 4.04 -7.89
CA GLY A 44 13.82 2.92 -8.52
C GLY A 44 14.09 3.11 -10.02
N PRO A 45 14.67 2.06 -10.66
CA PRO A 45 14.94 0.74 -10.10
C PRO A 45 16.05 0.74 -9.04
N VAL A 46 15.90 -0.10 -8.00
CA VAL A 46 16.90 -0.37 -6.96
C VAL A 46 17.19 -1.87 -6.99
N ASP A 47 18.46 -2.24 -7.01
CA ASP A 47 18.83 -3.66 -7.04
C ASP A 47 18.72 -4.31 -5.66
N VAL A 48 18.07 -5.48 -5.61
CA VAL A 48 18.08 -6.37 -4.44
C VAL A 48 18.47 -7.77 -4.90
N ARG A 49 19.64 -8.20 -4.51
CA ARG A 49 20.18 -9.54 -4.84
C ARG A 49 20.12 -9.87 -6.35
N GLY A 50 20.50 -8.88 -7.20
CA GLY A 50 20.49 -9.01 -8.67
C GLY A 50 19.11 -8.86 -9.33
N THR A 51 18.09 -8.49 -8.57
CA THR A 51 16.73 -8.23 -9.09
C THR A 51 16.44 -6.72 -9.05
N PRO A 52 16.13 -6.07 -10.19
CA PRO A 52 15.67 -4.69 -10.21
C PRO A 52 14.29 -4.60 -9.53
N THR A 53 14.18 -3.76 -8.49
CA THR A 53 12.95 -3.57 -7.73
C THR A 53 12.48 -2.13 -7.77
N TYR A 54 11.20 -1.91 -7.50
CA TYR A 54 10.68 -0.61 -7.07
C TYR A 54 10.80 -0.50 -5.56
N LEU A 55 11.38 0.60 -5.07
CA LEU A 55 11.35 0.95 -3.67
C LEU A 55 10.06 1.73 -3.39
N LEU A 56 9.11 1.06 -2.79
CA LEU A 56 7.91 1.66 -2.25
C LEU A 56 8.25 2.21 -0.86
N ARG A 57 7.90 3.46 -0.61
CA ARG A 57 8.16 4.11 0.69
C ARG A 57 6.89 4.74 1.22
N SER A 58 6.61 4.55 2.50
CA SER A 58 5.56 5.25 3.24
C SER A 58 6.16 5.87 4.49
N GLN A 59 6.07 7.19 4.59
CA GLN A 59 6.55 7.93 5.76
C GLN A 59 5.41 8.71 6.38
N THR A 60 5.14 8.45 7.66
CA THR A 60 4.13 9.17 8.45
C THR A 60 4.81 9.89 9.62
N ARG A 61 4.41 11.12 9.84
CA ARG A 61 4.76 11.91 11.03
C ARG A 61 3.51 12.55 11.57
N ALA A 62 3.17 12.22 12.80
CA ALA A 62 1.96 12.71 13.45
C ALA A 62 2.22 12.99 14.93
N GLY A 63 1.44 13.90 15.50
CA GLY A 63 1.55 14.19 16.92
C GLY A 63 0.61 15.26 17.40
N MET A 64 0.38 15.26 18.71
CA MET A 64 -0.42 16.26 19.40
C MET A 64 0.27 16.64 20.71
N GLY A 65 0.63 17.92 20.84
CA GLY A 65 1.39 18.41 21.99
C GLY A 65 2.72 17.67 22.18
N PRO A 66 3.02 17.11 23.35
CA PRO A 66 4.25 16.35 23.59
C PRO A 66 4.25 14.95 22.95
N PHE A 67 3.10 14.46 22.51
CA PHE A 67 2.96 13.12 21.97
C PHE A 67 3.20 13.14 20.46
N LYS A 68 4.40 12.72 20.05
CA LYS A 68 4.83 12.64 18.66
C LYS A 68 5.17 11.22 18.30
N GLY A 69 4.87 10.83 17.07
CA GLY A 69 5.22 9.54 16.50
C GLY A 69 5.60 9.68 15.04
N SER A 70 6.41 8.75 14.58
CA SER A 70 6.74 8.60 13.16
C SER A 70 6.81 7.12 12.81
N GLN A 71 6.46 6.83 11.55
CA GLN A 71 6.60 5.51 10.96
C GLN A 71 7.20 5.67 9.57
N LEU A 72 8.20 4.87 9.27
CA LEU A 72 8.75 4.65 7.94
C LEU A 72 8.53 3.18 7.60
N MET A 73 7.93 2.92 6.47
CA MET A 73 7.88 1.60 5.84
C MET A 73 8.52 1.69 4.46
N GLU A 74 9.38 0.75 4.14
CA GLU A 74 10.03 0.62 2.85
C GLU A 74 9.89 -0.82 2.38
N SER A 75 9.46 -1.01 1.14
CA SER A 75 9.26 -2.31 0.51
C SER A 75 9.98 -2.35 -0.83
N TRP A 76 10.82 -3.33 -1.04
CA TRP A 76 11.49 -3.57 -2.31
C TRP A 76 10.67 -4.59 -3.10
N LEU A 77 9.84 -4.08 -4.01
CA LEU A 77 8.92 -4.86 -4.82
C LEU A 77 9.55 -5.22 -6.17
N ASP A 78 9.64 -6.50 -6.50
CA ASP A 78 9.87 -6.98 -7.86
C ASP A 78 8.63 -6.62 -8.72
N PRO A 79 8.73 -5.65 -9.66
CA PRO A 79 7.56 -5.17 -10.41
C PRO A 79 7.09 -6.17 -11.48
N VAL A 80 7.92 -7.17 -11.82
CA VAL A 80 7.61 -8.18 -12.83
C VAL A 80 6.76 -9.30 -12.21
N MET A 81 7.19 -9.81 -11.06
CA MET A 81 6.50 -10.90 -10.37
C MET A 81 5.50 -10.41 -9.32
N VAL A 82 5.46 -9.11 -9.06
CA VAL A 82 4.63 -8.45 -8.03
C VAL A 82 4.78 -9.16 -6.69
N ARG A 83 6.02 -9.15 -6.17
CA ARG A 83 6.39 -9.79 -4.91
C ARG A 83 7.46 -8.99 -4.17
N SER A 84 7.44 -9.02 -2.85
CA SER A 84 8.40 -8.33 -2.00
C SER A 84 9.67 -9.16 -1.83
N LEU A 85 10.82 -8.50 -1.90
CA LEU A 85 12.13 -9.12 -1.66
C LEU A 85 12.75 -8.66 -0.33
N ARG A 86 12.36 -7.50 0.15
CA ARG A 86 12.80 -6.93 1.43
C ARG A 86 11.74 -5.99 1.94
N PHE A 87 11.57 -5.94 3.26
CA PHE A 87 10.72 -4.99 3.95
C PHE A 87 11.46 -4.37 5.13
N HIS A 88 11.35 -3.07 5.30
CA HIS A 88 11.91 -2.34 6.42
C HIS A 88 10.81 -1.56 7.11
N GLU A 89 10.71 -1.71 8.42
CA GLU A 89 9.84 -0.93 9.27
C GLU A 89 10.63 -0.23 10.37
N HIS A 90 10.55 1.09 10.38
CA HIS A 90 11.03 1.91 11.49
C HIS A 90 9.86 2.67 12.09
N GLU A 91 9.53 2.36 13.33
CA GLU A 91 8.48 3.02 14.09
C GLU A 91 9.06 3.66 15.34
N HIS A 92 8.66 4.91 15.58
CA HIS A 92 8.95 5.61 16.82
C HIS A 92 7.63 6.12 17.41
N ARG A 93 7.27 5.64 18.62
CA ARG A 93 6.08 6.07 19.37
C ARG A 93 6.42 6.33 20.80
N PHE A 94 6.19 7.56 21.28
CA PHE A 94 6.44 7.95 22.66
C PHE A 94 7.87 7.58 23.10
N PHE A 95 7.98 6.52 23.91
CA PHE A 95 9.24 6.01 24.47
C PHE A 95 9.66 4.67 23.87
N ARG A 96 8.98 4.21 22.82
CA ARG A 96 9.29 2.93 22.12
C ARG A 96 9.74 3.21 20.70
N SER A 97 10.80 2.55 20.32
CA SER A 97 11.25 2.52 18.93
C SER A 97 11.37 1.05 18.50
N ARG A 98 10.95 0.78 17.28
CA ARG A 98 11.15 -0.48 16.58
C ARG A 98 11.81 -0.19 15.26
N ASN A 99 12.87 -0.94 14.94
CA ASN A 99 13.54 -0.86 13.64
C ASN A 99 13.89 -2.28 13.24
N VAL A 100 13.27 -2.77 12.18
CA VAL A 100 13.41 -4.15 11.71
C VAL A 100 13.49 -4.19 10.22
N VAL A 101 14.48 -4.90 9.71
CA VAL A 101 14.63 -5.24 8.30
C VAL A 101 14.33 -6.72 8.11
N THR A 102 13.34 -7.02 7.29
CA THR A 102 12.95 -8.38 6.91
C THR A 102 13.49 -8.69 5.51
N GLU A 103 14.36 -9.66 5.38
CA GLU A 103 14.74 -10.25 4.10
C GLU A 103 13.72 -11.32 3.72
N ILE A 104 13.10 -11.16 2.57
CA ILE A 104 12.11 -12.10 2.04
C ILE A 104 12.73 -12.84 0.88
N SER A 105 12.70 -14.17 0.92
CA SER A 105 13.21 -15.08 -0.11
C SER A 105 12.05 -15.87 -0.74
N PRO A 106 11.34 -15.28 -1.73
CA PRO A 106 10.12 -15.89 -2.27
C PRO A 106 10.35 -17.25 -2.90
N ASN A 107 11.51 -17.47 -3.52
CA ASN A 107 11.84 -18.76 -4.15
C ASN A 107 12.02 -19.88 -3.11
N ASP A 108 12.57 -19.54 -1.94
CA ASP A 108 12.78 -20.47 -0.81
C ASP A 108 11.56 -20.52 0.10
N ARG A 109 10.55 -19.67 -0.13
CA ARG A 109 9.37 -19.47 0.72
C ARG A 109 9.75 -19.23 2.17
N SER A 110 10.73 -18.37 2.41
CA SER A 110 11.24 -18.05 3.74
C SER A 110 11.44 -16.56 3.92
N TRP A 111 11.50 -16.14 5.16
CA TRP A 111 11.85 -14.77 5.54
C TRP A 111 12.67 -14.79 6.84
N ALA A 112 13.48 -13.76 7.04
CA ALA A 112 14.24 -13.55 8.26
C ALA A 112 14.36 -12.05 8.57
N ASP A 113 14.15 -11.71 9.84
CA ASP A 113 14.35 -10.38 10.38
C ASP A 113 15.81 -10.22 10.86
N ASP A 114 16.32 -9.00 10.83
CA ASP A 114 17.64 -8.65 11.37
C ASP A 114 17.70 -8.72 12.91
N ASP A 115 16.56 -8.80 13.59
CA ASP A 115 16.45 -9.04 15.04
C ASP A 115 16.45 -10.55 15.43
N GLY A 116 16.56 -11.43 14.44
CA GLY A 116 16.69 -12.88 14.61
C GLY A 116 15.40 -13.69 14.47
N ALA A 117 14.24 -13.05 14.26
CA ALA A 117 13.02 -13.77 13.94
C ALA A 117 13.08 -14.30 12.51
N SER A 118 12.46 -15.44 12.25
CA SER A 118 12.37 -16.02 10.91
C SER A 118 11.15 -16.93 10.77
N GLY A 119 10.81 -17.29 9.55
CA GLY A 119 9.66 -18.14 9.30
C GLY A 119 9.50 -18.52 7.83
N GLU A 120 8.35 -19.14 7.55
CA GLU A 120 7.98 -19.59 6.22
C GLU A 120 6.93 -18.70 5.59
N SER A 121 6.91 -18.65 4.26
CA SER A 121 5.86 -18.06 3.43
C SER A 121 5.03 -19.15 2.77
N ILE A 122 3.72 -18.95 2.67
CA ILE A 122 2.83 -19.92 2.02
C ILE A 122 3.07 -19.95 0.50
N THR A 123 3.44 -18.82 -0.08
CA THR A 123 3.57 -18.64 -1.53
C THR A 123 4.90 -17.98 -1.91
N SER A 124 5.32 -18.17 -3.17
CA SER A 124 6.41 -17.41 -3.78
C SER A 124 5.99 -16.02 -4.29
N ALA A 125 4.70 -15.68 -4.24
CA ALA A 125 4.16 -14.34 -4.54
C ALA A 125 3.93 -13.56 -3.23
N SER A 126 4.94 -13.55 -2.36
CA SER A 126 4.85 -12.96 -1.01
C SER A 126 4.84 -11.44 -1.08
N LEU A 127 3.96 -10.84 -0.30
CA LEU A 127 3.82 -9.39 -0.13
C LEU A 127 4.01 -9.02 1.34
N ASP A 128 4.48 -7.80 1.58
CA ASP A 128 4.50 -7.15 2.88
C ASP A 128 3.33 -6.16 3.03
N GLU A 129 3.24 -5.50 4.16
CA GLU A 129 2.16 -4.57 4.50
C GLU A 129 2.04 -3.41 3.52
N LEU A 130 3.16 -2.86 3.05
CA LEU A 130 3.15 -1.71 2.13
C LEU A 130 2.90 -2.16 0.69
N SER A 131 3.60 -3.18 0.23
CA SER A 131 3.43 -3.71 -1.12
C SER A 131 2.02 -4.25 -1.35
N PHE A 132 1.35 -4.75 -0.30
CA PHE A 132 -0.05 -5.19 -0.39
C PHE A 132 -0.99 -4.03 -0.76
N ILE A 133 -0.79 -2.83 -0.19
CA ILE A 133 -1.58 -1.62 -0.56
C ILE A 133 -1.39 -1.28 -2.05
N TYR A 134 -0.16 -1.38 -2.56
CA TYR A 134 0.09 -1.16 -3.99
C TYR A 134 -0.48 -2.28 -4.85
N TYR A 135 -0.45 -3.54 -4.38
CA TYR A 135 -1.08 -4.67 -5.07
C TYR A 135 -2.59 -4.49 -5.24
N LEU A 136 -3.30 -3.95 -4.23
CA LEU A 136 -4.74 -3.67 -4.36
C LEU A 136 -5.06 -2.76 -5.55
N ARG A 137 -4.14 -1.88 -5.95
CA ARG A 137 -4.31 -0.99 -7.10
C ARG A 137 -4.30 -1.75 -8.43
N THR A 138 -3.75 -2.96 -8.47
CA THR A 138 -3.72 -3.81 -9.68
C THR A 138 -4.99 -4.63 -9.87
N LEU A 139 -5.82 -4.74 -8.84
CA LEU A 139 -7.07 -5.50 -8.92
C LEU A 139 -8.09 -4.74 -9.78
N PRO A 140 -8.91 -5.46 -10.56
CA PRO A 140 -9.95 -4.83 -11.37
C PRO A 140 -10.95 -4.10 -10.46
N ALA A 141 -11.48 -2.97 -10.93
CA ALA A 141 -12.51 -2.23 -10.23
C ALA A 141 -13.90 -2.82 -10.49
N GLY A 142 -14.76 -2.81 -9.48
CA GLY A 142 -16.17 -2.67 -9.76
C GLY A 142 -17.14 -3.77 -9.40
N LYS A 143 -16.86 -4.71 -8.49
CA LYS A 143 -17.94 -5.69 -8.17
C LYS A 143 -17.79 -6.17 -6.74
N ASP A 144 -18.70 -5.78 -5.87
CA ASP A 144 -18.82 -6.32 -4.50
C ASP A 144 -18.28 -7.75 -4.38
N THR A 145 -16.95 -7.85 -4.26
CA THR A 145 -16.19 -9.10 -4.35
C THR A 145 -15.45 -9.31 -3.04
N LEU A 146 -15.47 -10.53 -2.56
CA LEU A 146 -14.64 -10.97 -1.44
C LEU A 146 -13.44 -11.74 -1.98
N TYR A 147 -12.25 -11.23 -1.72
CA TYR A 147 -10.99 -11.89 -2.03
C TYR A 147 -10.41 -12.50 -0.75
N GLU A 148 -9.73 -13.61 -0.90
CA GLU A 148 -8.91 -14.23 0.13
C GLU A 148 -7.52 -14.48 -0.43
N PHE A 149 -6.50 -13.88 0.21
CA PHE A 149 -5.12 -13.95 -0.23
C PHE A 149 -4.26 -14.66 0.81
N SER A 150 -3.48 -15.64 0.37
CA SER A 150 -2.42 -16.28 1.16
C SER A 150 -1.04 -15.69 0.81
N SER A 151 -0.98 -14.38 0.59
CA SER A 151 0.20 -13.71 0.02
C SER A 151 1.04 -12.95 1.04
N HIS A 152 0.66 -12.86 2.31
CA HIS A 152 1.54 -12.24 3.29
C HIS A 152 2.81 -13.10 3.47
N PHE A 153 3.99 -12.46 3.53
CA PHE A 153 5.27 -13.17 3.64
C PHE A 153 5.36 -14.03 4.92
N ASP A 154 4.75 -13.60 6.00
CA ASP A 154 4.64 -14.39 7.24
C ASP A 154 3.39 -15.28 7.16
N ALA A 155 3.61 -16.59 7.12
CA ALA A 155 2.53 -17.59 7.04
C ALA A 155 1.47 -17.44 8.13
N THR A 156 1.86 -16.99 9.33
CA THR A 156 0.95 -16.85 10.48
C THR A 156 -0.05 -15.70 10.35
N ARG A 157 0.17 -14.81 9.39
CA ARG A 157 -0.68 -13.64 9.11
C ARG A 157 -1.65 -13.86 7.95
N ASN A 158 -1.70 -15.06 7.41
CA ASN A 158 -2.61 -15.47 6.35
C ASN A 158 -3.83 -16.24 6.92
N PRO A 159 -4.99 -16.22 6.23
CA PRO A 159 -5.24 -15.44 5.02
C PRO A 159 -5.51 -13.95 5.30
N VAL A 160 -5.20 -13.09 4.33
CA VAL A 160 -5.66 -11.70 4.30
C VAL A 160 -6.96 -11.65 3.52
N THR A 161 -8.05 -11.22 4.16
CA THR A 161 -9.34 -11.06 3.47
C THR A 161 -9.54 -9.62 3.05
N VAL A 162 -10.00 -9.42 1.81
CA VAL A 162 -10.29 -8.10 1.25
C VAL A 162 -11.70 -8.09 0.69
N ARG A 163 -12.54 -7.21 1.20
CA ARG A 163 -13.86 -6.94 0.61
C ARG A 163 -13.77 -5.71 -0.27
N GLU A 164 -14.09 -5.90 -1.54
CA GLU A 164 -14.30 -4.80 -2.48
C GLU A 164 -15.76 -4.35 -2.44
N SER A 165 -16.00 -3.05 -2.45
CA SER A 165 -17.33 -2.46 -2.55
C SER A 165 -17.26 -1.03 -3.08
N SER A 166 -18.40 -0.39 -3.33
CA SER A 166 -18.42 1.05 -3.64
C SER A 166 -17.89 1.86 -2.46
N GLY A 167 -16.89 2.71 -2.70
CA GLY A 167 -16.34 3.64 -1.72
C GLY A 167 -17.05 5.00 -1.70
N GLY A 168 -18.03 5.19 -2.61
CA GLY A 168 -18.70 6.47 -2.78
C GLY A 168 -17.75 7.58 -3.26
N VAL A 169 -18.06 8.82 -2.90
CA VAL A 169 -17.27 10.00 -3.26
C VAL A 169 -16.41 10.42 -2.09
N VAL A 170 -15.09 10.46 -2.32
CA VAL A 170 -14.12 10.98 -1.35
C VAL A 170 -13.69 12.38 -1.73
N GLN A 171 -13.92 13.35 -0.83
CA GLN A 171 -13.46 14.72 -0.99
C GLN A 171 -12.03 14.86 -0.48
N THR A 172 -11.14 15.38 -1.34
CA THR A 172 -9.76 15.75 -0.99
C THR A 172 -9.62 17.28 -0.93
N SER A 173 -8.42 17.80 -0.70
CA SER A 173 -8.16 19.24 -0.72
C SER A 173 -8.36 19.87 -2.11
N SER A 174 -8.10 19.13 -3.18
CA SER A 174 -8.09 19.64 -4.54
C SER A 174 -9.36 19.30 -5.32
N ARG A 175 -9.98 18.13 -5.08
CA ARG A 175 -11.15 17.65 -5.82
C ARG A 175 -11.84 16.46 -5.17
N ALA A 176 -13.01 16.09 -5.70
CA ALA A 176 -13.72 14.86 -5.36
C ALA A 176 -13.30 13.70 -6.27
N TYR A 177 -13.31 12.48 -5.72
CA TYR A 177 -13.05 11.23 -6.46
C TYR A 177 -14.18 10.24 -6.22
N VAL A 178 -14.69 9.64 -7.27
CA VAL A 178 -15.45 8.40 -7.16
C VAL A 178 -14.46 7.30 -6.80
N THR A 179 -14.82 6.42 -5.88
CA THR A 179 -13.88 5.44 -5.33
C THR A 179 -14.46 4.05 -5.21
N THR A 180 -13.57 3.09 -5.35
CA THR A 180 -13.74 1.70 -4.92
C THR A 180 -13.12 1.53 -3.54
N LEU A 181 -13.87 1.00 -2.59
CA LEU A 181 -13.39 0.66 -1.25
C LEU A 181 -12.81 -0.75 -1.24
N MET A 182 -11.58 -0.89 -0.77
CA MET A 182 -10.93 -2.15 -0.42
C MET A 182 -10.79 -2.23 1.10
N GLU A 183 -11.69 -2.97 1.76
CA GLU A 183 -11.61 -3.22 3.20
C GLU A 183 -10.84 -4.49 3.47
N MET A 184 -9.65 -4.36 4.08
CA MET A 184 -8.80 -5.47 4.48
C MET A 184 -8.98 -5.80 5.96
N ARG A 185 -9.07 -7.09 6.27
CA ARG A 185 -8.87 -7.62 7.62
C ARG A 185 -7.47 -8.20 7.70
N VAL A 186 -6.70 -7.68 8.65
CA VAL A 186 -5.30 -8.05 8.86
C VAL A 186 -5.13 -8.66 10.25
N HIS A 187 -4.45 -9.78 10.30
CA HIS A 187 -4.13 -10.47 11.55
C HIS A 187 -2.64 -10.37 11.83
N ASP A 188 -2.27 -9.96 13.04
CA ASP A 188 -0.87 -9.96 13.48
C ASP A 188 -0.77 -10.46 14.92
N PRO A 189 -0.69 -11.78 15.13
CA PRO A 189 -0.73 -12.38 16.45
C PRO A 189 0.49 -12.03 17.30
N ARG A 190 1.58 -11.52 16.68
CA ARG A 190 2.78 -11.07 17.40
C ARG A 190 2.63 -9.68 17.99
N ARG A 191 1.72 -8.85 17.45
CA ARG A 191 1.56 -7.45 17.84
C ARG A 191 0.30 -7.17 18.66
N TYR A 192 -0.82 -7.82 18.33
CA TYR A 192 -2.12 -7.56 18.97
C TYR A 192 -3.03 -8.79 18.93
N ARG A 193 -4.09 -8.74 19.74
CA ARG A 193 -5.16 -9.76 19.69
C ARG A 193 -6.31 -9.24 18.82
N GLY A 194 -6.92 -10.14 18.05
CA GLY A 194 -8.00 -9.83 17.12
C GLY A 194 -7.49 -9.29 15.78
N ASP A 195 -8.39 -8.73 14.98
CA ASP A 195 -8.10 -8.25 13.65
C ASP A 195 -7.99 -6.73 13.61
N GLY A 196 -7.02 -6.25 12.85
CA GLY A 196 -7.01 -4.88 12.38
C GLY A 196 -7.87 -4.72 11.13
N ILE A 197 -8.41 -3.53 10.92
CA ILE A 197 -9.15 -3.17 9.71
C ILE A 197 -8.41 -2.04 9.02
N ILE A 198 -8.08 -2.24 7.75
CA ILE A 198 -7.52 -1.21 6.89
C ILE A 198 -8.47 -1.02 5.71
N ARG A 199 -8.92 0.22 5.47
CA ARG A 199 -9.77 0.61 4.36
C ARG A 199 -8.99 1.48 3.41
N VAL A 200 -8.87 1.06 2.16
CA VAL A 200 -8.20 1.82 1.10
C VAL A 200 -9.25 2.23 0.08
N PHE A 201 -9.45 3.53 -0.08
CA PHE A 201 -10.34 4.10 -1.09
C PHE A 201 -9.52 4.42 -2.33
N LEU A 202 -9.67 3.62 -3.36
CA LEU A 202 -8.95 3.75 -4.62
C LEU A 202 -9.78 4.57 -5.60
N SER A 203 -9.17 5.54 -6.30
CA SER A 203 -9.85 6.27 -7.38
C SER A 203 -10.31 5.33 -8.50
N ASP A 204 -11.50 5.58 -9.06
CA ASP A 204 -12.08 4.77 -10.16
C ASP A 204 -11.56 5.20 -11.54
N ASP A 205 -10.28 5.55 -11.61
CA ASP A 205 -9.55 5.85 -12.82
C ASP A 205 -8.39 4.86 -13.02
N SER A 206 -7.67 4.98 -14.12
CA SER A 206 -6.54 4.09 -14.43
C SER A 206 -5.36 4.23 -13.47
N CYS A 207 -5.27 5.30 -12.68
CA CYS A 207 -4.24 5.50 -11.67
C CYS A 207 -4.52 4.72 -10.39
N ARG A 208 -5.78 4.42 -10.09
CA ARG A 208 -6.17 3.69 -8.87
C ARG A 208 -5.49 4.28 -7.63
N LEU A 209 -5.47 5.63 -7.53
CA LEU A 209 -4.81 6.34 -6.45
C LEU A 209 -5.47 6.01 -5.10
N PRO A 210 -4.72 5.70 -4.06
CA PRO A 210 -5.25 5.55 -2.70
C PRO A 210 -5.58 6.94 -2.12
N VAL A 211 -6.74 7.48 -2.50
CA VAL A 211 -7.15 8.85 -2.13
C VAL A 211 -7.51 9.01 -0.65
N ARG A 212 -7.84 7.90 0.01
CA ARG A 212 -8.06 7.84 1.45
C ARG A 212 -7.66 6.47 1.98
N ILE A 213 -6.99 6.46 3.13
CA ILE A 213 -6.63 5.23 3.84
C ILE A 213 -7.09 5.40 5.29
N GLU A 214 -7.88 4.46 5.79
CA GLU A 214 -8.28 4.39 7.18
C GLU A 214 -7.65 3.17 7.83
N SER A 215 -7.12 3.33 9.01
CA SER A 215 -6.57 2.23 9.79
C SER A 215 -7.20 2.22 11.18
N SER A 216 -7.65 1.05 11.60
CA SER A 216 -8.12 0.77 12.94
C SER A 216 -7.52 -0.55 13.39
N VAL A 217 -6.51 -0.46 14.24
CA VAL A 217 -5.76 -1.63 14.71
C VAL A 217 -5.80 -1.67 16.23
N PRO A 218 -6.13 -2.83 16.84
CA PRO A 218 -6.18 -2.98 18.29
C PRO A 218 -4.88 -2.54 18.96
N GLY A 219 -4.97 -1.68 19.97
CA GLY A 219 -3.82 -1.14 20.71
C GLY A 219 -3.02 -0.04 19.97
N MET A 220 -3.32 0.21 18.69
CA MET A 220 -2.65 1.23 17.88
C MET A 220 -3.54 2.46 17.61
N GLY A 221 -4.86 2.33 17.87
CA GLY A 221 -5.83 3.38 17.62
C GLY A 221 -6.31 3.43 16.17
N SER A 222 -7.04 4.50 15.86
CA SER A 222 -7.59 4.72 14.50
C SER A 222 -7.12 6.05 13.96
N PHE A 223 -6.73 6.05 12.69
CA PHE A 223 -6.35 7.26 11.97
C PHE A 223 -6.82 7.21 10.52
N VAL A 224 -6.91 8.37 9.92
CA VAL A 224 -7.34 8.56 8.53
C VAL A 224 -6.30 9.39 7.80
N LEU A 225 -5.78 8.84 6.71
CA LEU A 225 -5.00 9.59 5.73
C LEU A 225 -5.94 10.04 4.61
N THR A 226 -5.98 11.33 4.34
CA THR A 226 -6.72 11.89 3.19
C THR A 226 -5.73 12.57 2.27
N MET A 227 -5.73 12.20 1.00
CA MET A 227 -4.81 12.73 0.00
C MET A 227 -4.88 14.26 -0.06
N ASP A 228 -3.73 14.90 -0.06
CA ASP A 228 -3.55 16.34 -0.16
C ASP A 228 -3.08 16.74 -1.57
N SER A 229 -2.05 16.03 -2.05
CA SER A 229 -1.55 16.20 -3.42
C SER A 229 -0.94 14.89 -3.94
N TYR A 230 -0.73 14.83 -5.25
CA TYR A 230 -0.05 13.71 -5.89
C TYR A 230 0.74 14.18 -7.10
N VAL A 231 1.82 13.46 -7.40
CA VAL A 231 2.60 13.54 -8.62
C VAL A 231 2.66 12.14 -9.21
N VAL A 232 2.30 12.02 -10.49
CA VAL A 232 2.38 10.77 -11.23
C VAL A 232 3.36 10.99 -12.38
N PRO A 233 4.36 10.14 -12.57
CA PRO A 233 5.32 10.29 -13.66
C PRO A 233 4.64 10.05 -15.02
N GLY A 234 4.76 11.02 -15.92
CA GLY A 234 4.45 10.92 -17.34
C GLY A 234 3.10 10.29 -17.68
N SER A 235 3.10 9.35 -18.62
CA SER A 235 1.89 8.71 -19.17
C SER A 235 1.50 7.41 -18.47
N SER A 236 1.93 7.14 -17.24
CA SER A 236 1.66 5.87 -16.58
C SER A 236 0.17 5.63 -16.30
N CYS A 237 -0.61 6.69 -16.13
CA CYS A 237 -2.06 6.60 -15.96
C CYS A 237 -2.75 7.96 -16.19
N ASN A 238 -4.05 7.95 -16.48
CA ASN A 238 -4.89 9.13 -16.53
C ASN A 238 -5.71 9.25 -15.25
N ALA A 239 -5.35 10.18 -14.38
CA ALA A 239 -6.14 10.50 -13.21
C ALA A 239 -7.41 11.26 -13.64
N GLY A 240 -8.51 10.54 -13.75
CA GLY A 240 -9.81 11.07 -14.16
C GLY A 240 -10.30 12.16 -13.20
N ALA A 241 -10.52 13.37 -13.71
CA ALA A 241 -11.22 14.40 -12.96
C ALA A 241 -12.72 14.13 -13.03
N VAL A 242 -13.39 13.99 -11.88
CA VAL A 242 -14.86 14.14 -11.86
C VAL A 242 -15.15 15.63 -12.02
N THR A 243 -15.44 16.04 -13.26
CA THR A 243 -16.02 17.35 -13.53
C THR A 243 -17.48 17.28 -13.07
N ASN A 244 -17.82 18.11 -12.08
CA ASN A 244 -19.16 18.40 -11.57
C ASN A 244 -19.76 17.36 -10.59
N VAL A 245 -19.33 17.42 -9.34
CA VAL A 245 -20.23 17.06 -8.23
C VAL A 245 -20.94 18.35 -7.80
N THR A 246 -22.19 18.53 -8.19
CA THR A 246 -23.05 19.58 -7.64
C THR A 246 -23.23 19.28 -6.14
N PRO A 247 -22.90 20.18 -5.23
CA PRO A 247 -23.15 19.95 -3.81
C PRO A 247 -24.65 19.82 -3.58
N ILE A 248 -25.06 18.69 -3.02
CA ILE A 248 -26.41 18.52 -2.50
C ILE A 248 -26.51 19.45 -1.27
N ARG A 249 -27.41 20.42 -1.34
CA ARG A 249 -27.72 21.35 -0.25
C ARG A 249 -28.52 20.64 0.84
#